data_5e47e03bb8b2dbd6cb9bb6054199e455
#
_entry.id   5e47e03bb8b2dbd6cb9bb6054199e455
#
_cell.length_a   1.000
_cell.length_b   1.000
_cell.length_c   1.000
_cell.angle_alpha   90.00
_cell.angle_beta   90.00
_cell.angle_gamma   90.00
#
_symmetry.space_group_name_H-M   'P 1'
#
loop_
_entity.id
_entity.type
_entity.pdbx_description
1 polymer ?
#
loop_
_entity_poly.entity_id
_entity_poly.type
_entity_poly.pdbx_seq_one_letter_code
_entity_poly.pdbx_strand_id
1 'polypeptide(L)'
;TLANQRYGQNERTLFTFLEATGEDSISQFVSGPRSLYNLAKVHDYIVYNFHSYLNEANADSANWSAIKIALERTEGLNLPLEEIEPAIKIVKTIGLLNIFASSAAVIDNKFIGWYAQQTMNIENALPILKKLEMAKIIRYAKYKSKYILFEGTDVDIEMGLYNAAIECKRSDDFIDKLRQSFDFKVSVANAH
;
A
#
# COMPACT_ATOMS: atom_id res chain seq x y z
N THR A 1 13.11 -11.04 -2.76
CA THR A 1 13.54 -11.01 -4.19
C THR A 1 13.14 -9.71 -4.88
N LEU A 2 11.86 -9.33 -4.90
CA LEU A 2 11.40 -8.11 -5.59
C LEU A 2 12.06 -6.84 -5.03
N ALA A 3 12.17 -6.71 -3.71
CA ALA A 3 12.84 -5.58 -3.08
C ALA A 3 14.32 -5.51 -3.47
N ASN A 4 15.02 -6.65 -3.46
CA ASN A 4 16.42 -6.71 -3.90
C ASN A 4 16.60 -6.41 -5.40
N GLN A 5 15.63 -6.80 -6.25
CA GLN A 5 15.67 -6.44 -7.67
C GLN A 5 15.48 -4.94 -7.89
N ARG A 6 14.65 -4.28 -7.08
CA ARG A 6 14.37 -2.84 -7.20
C ARG A 6 15.44 -1.96 -6.55
N TYR A 7 15.94 -2.38 -5.37
CA TYR A 7 16.76 -1.53 -4.51
C TYR A 7 18.17 -2.09 -4.29
N GLY A 8 18.43 -3.32 -4.76
CA GLY A 8 19.71 -3.98 -4.56
C GLY A 8 20.82 -3.36 -5.40
N GLN A 9 21.82 -2.81 -4.74
CA GLN A 9 23.11 -2.46 -5.33
C GLN A 9 24.14 -3.55 -5.01
N ASN A 10 25.24 -3.56 -5.73
CA ASN A 10 26.22 -4.66 -5.80
C ASN A 10 26.68 -5.29 -4.48
N GLU A 11 26.55 -4.60 -3.35
CA GLU A 11 26.96 -5.12 -2.03
C GLU A 11 25.78 -5.53 -1.14
N ARG A 12 24.52 -5.21 -1.52
CA ARG A 12 23.32 -5.48 -0.74
C ARG A 12 22.41 -6.41 -1.52
N THR A 13 22.77 -7.68 -1.50
CA THR A 13 22.12 -8.73 -2.26
C THR A 13 21.12 -9.53 -1.38
N LEU A 14 20.44 -10.49 -2.01
CA LEU A 14 19.68 -11.51 -1.30
C LEU A 14 20.53 -12.24 -0.25
N PHE A 15 21.84 -12.40 -0.50
CA PHE A 15 22.76 -13.05 0.43
C PHE A 15 22.88 -12.28 1.75
N THR A 16 22.97 -10.95 1.72
CA THR A 16 23.00 -10.11 2.94
C THR A 16 21.74 -10.29 3.78
N PHE A 17 20.59 -10.49 3.15
CA PHE A 17 19.35 -10.80 3.84
C PHE A 17 19.34 -12.21 4.45
N LEU A 18 19.98 -13.17 3.80
CA LEU A 18 20.08 -14.56 4.26
C LEU A 18 21.20 -14.77 5.28
N GLU A 19 22.24 -13.93 5.23
CA GLU A 19 23.42 -14.03 6.10
C GLU A 19 23.21 -13.22 7.41
N ALA A 20 23.99 -13.58 8.43
CA ALA A 20 23.94 -12.94 9.76
C ALA A 20 24.53 -11.52 9.84
N THR A 21 24.96 -10.95 8.72
CA THR A 21 25.68 -9.68 8.68
C THR A 21 24.78 -8.44 8.57
N GLY A 22 23.51 -8.62 8.16
CA GLY A 22 22.54 -7.52 8.02
C GLY A 22 21.63 -7.43 9.22
N GLU A 23 21.46 -6.23 9.76
CA GLU A 23 20.47 -5.97 10.81
C GLU A 23 19.08 -6.25 10.28
N ASP A 24 18.21 -6.86 11.09
CA ASP A 24 16.90 -7.40 10.71
C ASP A 24 16.93 -8.46 9.59
N SER A 25 18.11 -9.08 9.31
CA SER A 25 18.20 -10.20 8.37
C SER A 25 17.43 -11.43 8.88
N ILE A 26 17.06 -12.33 7.96
CA ILE A 26 16.31 -13.53 8.32
C ILE A 26 17.11 -14.47 9.23
N SER A 27 18.44 -14.48 9.10
CA SER A 27 19.33 -15.32 9.91
C SER A 27 19.45 -14.84 11.37
N GLN A 28 19.23 -13.57 11.61
CA GLN A 28 19.17 -13.00 12.99
C GLN A 28 17.80 -13.20 13.63
N PHE A 29 16.81 -13.55 12.83
CA PHE A 29 15.46 -13.78 13.33
C PHE A 29 15.38 -15.12 14.05
N VAL A 30 15.31 -15.08 15.37
CA VAL A 30 15.08 -16.27 16.18
C VAL A 30 13.60 -16.60 16.18
N SER A 31 13.22 -17.64 15.44
CA SER A 31 11.83 -18.10 15.40
C SER A 31 11.46 -18.80 16.70
N GLY A 32 10.53 -18.24 17.46
CA GLY A 32 9.80 -18.95 18.50
C GLY A 32 8.74 -19.87 17.87
N PRO A 33 8.07 -20.73 18.68
CA PRO A 33 7.13 -21.76 18.17
C PRO A 33 5.97 -21.22 17.31
N ARG A 34 5.73 -19.91 17.27
CA ARG A 34 4.65 -19.26 16.50
C ARG A 34 5.09 -17.97 15.82
N SER A 35 6.38 -17.68 15.74
CA SER A 35 6.86 -16.47 15.10
C SER A 35 7.33 -16.76 13.68
N LEU A 36 6.83 -16.00 12.72
CA LEU A 36 7.25 -16.04 11.31
C LEU A 36 7.91 -14.72 10.94
N TYR A 37 8.89 -14.77 10.04
CA TYR A 37 9.47 -13.57 9.47
C TYR A 37 8.42 -12.91 8.55
N ASN A 38 7.80 -11.86 9.05
CA ASN A 38 6.64 -11.22 8.43
C ASN A 38 7.01 -9.94 7.66
N LEU A 39 6.03 -9.36 6.93
CA LEU A 39 6.24 -8.16 6.13
C LEU A 39 6.65 -6.93 6.95
N ALA A 40 6.24 -6.82 8.22
CA ALA A 40 6.71 -5.73 9.06
C ALA A 40 8.23 -5.81 9.28
N LYS A 41 8.77 -7.02 9.48
CA LYS A 41 10.23 -7.25 9.55
C LYS A 41 10.92 -7.01 8.21
N VAL A 42 10.29 -7.39 7.10
CA VAL A 42 10.80 -7.05 5.75
C VAL A 42 10.89 -5.53 5.56
N HIS A 43 9.89 -4.78 6.04
CA HIS A 43 9.92 -3.32 6.02
C HIS A 43 11.16 -2.79 6.76
N ASP A 44 11.36 -3.25 8.00
CA ASP A 44 12.46 -2.78 8.85
C ASP A 44 13.83 -3.10 8.20
N TYR A 45 13.99 -4.31 7.65
CA TYR A 45 15.16 -4.68 6.87
C TYR A 45 15.40 -3.75 5.68
N ILE A 46 14.35 -3.43 4.89
CA ILE A 46 14.49 -2.56 3.72
C ILE A 46 14.88 -1.15 4.16
N VAL A 47 14.19 -0.59 5.14
CA VAL A 47 14.46 0.77 5.62
C VAL A 47 15.89 0.88 6.17
N TYR A 48 16.34 -0.10 6.94
CA TYR A 48 17.68 -0.08 7.51
C TYR A 48 18.77 -0.22 6.43
N ASN A 49 18.63 -1.19 5.54
CA ASN A 49 19.69 -1.52 4.59
C ASN A 49 19.70 -0.67 3.31
N PHE A 50 18.57 -0.06 2.95
CA PHE A 50 18.42 0.72 1.71
C PHE A 50 18.03 2.19 1.95
N HIS A 51 18.24 2.69 3.15
CA HIS A 51 17.82 4.04 3.56
C HIS A 51 18.23 5.14 2.57
N SER A 52 19.48 5.13 2.11
CA SER A 52 19.97 6.13 1.16
C SER A 52 19.19 6.11 -0.15
N TYR A 53 18.91 4.91 -0.66
CA TYR A 53 18.19 4.71 -1.91
C TYR A 53 16.72 5.11 -1.82
N LEU A 54 16.08 4.86 -0.66
CA LEU A 54 14.68 5.21 -0.44
C LEU A 54 14.44 6.72 -0.40
N ASN A 55 15.48 7.49 -0.06
CA ASN A 55 15.43 8.96 -0.01
C ASN A 55 15.75 9.62 -1.37
N GLU A 56 16.25 8.88 -2.34
CA GLU A 56 16.49 9.36 -3.69
C GLU A 56 15.16 9.45 -4.46
N ALA A 57 15.12 10.31 -5.48
CA ALA A 57 13.97 10.45 -6.37
C ALA A 57 13.83 9.19 -7.26
N ASN A 58 13.13 8.19 -6.76
CA ASN A 58 12.80 6.96 -7.49
C ASN A 58 11.28 6.79 -7.64
N ALA A 59 10.87 5.81 -8.44
CA ALA A 59 9.45 5.57 -8.75
C ALA A 59 8.59 5.25 -7.50
N ASP A 60 9.18 4.75 -6.42
CA ASP A 60 8.48 4.35 -5.21
C ASP A 60 8.64 5.38 -4.06
N SER A 61 9.34 6.49 -4.27
CA SER A 61 9.63 7.48 -3.22
C SER A 61 8.37 8.05 -2.56
N ALA A 62 7.32 8.30 -3.34
CA ALA A 62 6.03 8.74 -2.81
C ALA A 62 5.40 7.68 -1.88
N ASN A 63 5.43 6.40 -2.28
CA ASN A 63 4.90 5.31 -1.46
C ASN A 63 5.68 5.14 -0.15
N TRP A 64 7.02 5.26 -0.18
CA TRP A 64 7.85 5.20 1.02
C TRP A 64 7.60 6.39 1.95
N SER A 65 7.42 7.59 1.39
CA SER A 65 7.01 8.78 2.15
C SER A 65 5.65 8.59 2.79
N ALA A 66 4.68 8.02 2.08
CA ALA A 66 3.36 7.71 2.61
C ALA A 66 3.43 6.72 3.78
N ILE A 67 4.29 5.69 3.69
CA ILE A 67 4.51 4.75 4.80
C ILE A 67 5.08 5.49 6.02
N LYS A 68 6.11 6.31 5.83
CA LYS A 68 6.73 7.08 6.91
C LYS A 68 5.71 7.97 7.62
N ILE A 69 4.95 8.75 6.89
CA ILE A 69 3.89 9.63 7.43
C ILE A 69 2.83 8.82 8.16
N ALA A 70 2.39 7.68 7.60
CA ALA A 70 1.41 6.81 8.22
C ALA A 70 1.92 6.24 9.56
N LEU A 71 3.20 5.86 9.65
CA LEU A 71 3.83 5.38 10.88
C LEU A 71 3.91 6.48 11.94
N GLU A 72 4.40 7.68 11.59
CA GLU A 72 4.46 8.84 12.49
C GLU A 72 3.07 9.18 13.05
N ARG A 73 2.03 9.14 12.20
CA ARG A 73 0.64 9.37 12.63
C ARG A 73 0.12 8.24 13.52
N THR A 74 0.52 7.00 13.28
CA THR A 74 0.13 5.85 14.09
C THR A 74 0.73 5.93 15.50
N GLU A 75 1.99 6.32 15.60
CA GLU A 75 2.68 6.54 16.88
C GLU A 75 2.07 7.70 17.68
N GLY A 76 1.57 8.73 16.98
CA GLY A 76 0.87 9.86 17.59
C GLY A 76 -0.58 9.59 18.00
N LEU A 77 -1.13 8.39 17.73
CA LEU A 77 -2.48 8.04 18.14
C LEU A 77 -2.54 7.75 19.63
N ASN A 78 -3.64 8.18 20.26
CA ASN A 78 -3.93 7.81 21.65
C ASN A 78 -4.51 6.38 21.71
N LEU A 79 -3.65 5.39 21.42
CA LEU A 79 -3.97 3.96 21.52
C LEU A 79 -3.49 3.39 22.86
N PRO A 80 -4.15 2.34 23.38
CA PRO A 80 -3.57 1.53 24.45
C PRO A 80 -2.17 1.04 24.08
N LEU A 81 -1.25 1.01 25.05
CA LEU A 81 0.16 0.65 24.80
C LEU A 81 0.32 -0.70 24.09
N GLU A 82 -0.54 -1.65 24.44
CA GLU A 82 -0.59 -2.99 23.84
C GLU A 82 -1.04 -3.02 22.36
N GLU A 83 -1.71 -1.95 21.88
CA GLU A 83 -2.19 -1.86 20.50
C GLU A 83 -1.25 -1.07 19.58
N ILE A 84 -0.31 -0.29 20.10
CA ILE A 84 0.59 0.56 19.33
C ILE A 84 1.48 -0.30 18.42
N GLU A 85 2.18 -1.28 18.99
CA GLU A 85 3.06 -2.16 18.22
C GLU A 85 2.29 -2.98 17.16
N PRO A 86 1.14 -3.60 17.49
CA PRO A 86 0.27 -4.23 16.48
C PRO A 86 -0.16 -3.28 15.36
N ALA A 87 -0.55 -2.04 15.68
CA ALA A 87 -0.96 -1.05 14.69
C ALA A 87 0.19 -0.69 13.73
N ILE A 88 1.39 -0.45 14.27
CA ILE A 88 2.61 -0.20 13.49
C ILE A 88 2.90 -1.38 12.54
N LYS A 89 2.84 -2.63 13.01
CA LYS A 89 3.04 -3.82 12.18
C LYS A 89 2.03 -3.91 11.04
N ILE A 90 0.76 -3.60 11.30
CA ILE A 90 -0.29 -3.59 10.29
C ILE A 90 -0.03 -2.50 9.23
N VAL A 91 0.32 -1.28 9.66
CA VAL A 91 0.63 -0.17 8.74
C VAL A 91 1.84 -0.49 7.86
N LYS A 92 2.93 -1.01 8.42
CA LYS A 92 4.10 -1.49 7.66
C LYS A 92 3.71 -2.53 6.61
N THR A 93 2.86 -3.49 7.00
CA THR A 93 2.38 -4.55 6.11
C THR A 93 1.55 -4.01 4.96
N ILE A 94 0.57 -3.14 5.23
CA ILE A 94 -0.26 -2.51 4.21
C ILE A 94 0.61 -1.69 3.26
N GLY A 95 1.54 -0.90 3.80
CA GLY A 95 2.46 -0.09 3.02
C GLY A 95 3.30 -0.93 2.05
N LEU A 96 3.92 -2.00 2.50
CA LEU A 96 4.67 -2.91 1.63
C LEU A 96 3.80 -3.59 0.58
N LEU A 97 2.60 -4.02 0.95
CA LEU A 97 1.66 -4.61 0.00
C LEU A 97 1.20 -3.60 -1.05
N ASN A 98 1.12 -2.31 -0.72
CA ASN A 98 0.81 -1.28 -1.71
C ASN A 98 1.94 -1.09 -2.73
N ILE A 99 3.19 -1.32 -2.34
CA ILE A 99 4.36 -1.22 -3.24
C ILE A 99 4.55 -2.48 -4.07
N PHE A 100 4.46 -3.66 -3.45
CA PHE A 100 4.95 -4.91 -4.03
C PHE A 100 3.85 -5.89 -4.48
N ALA A 101 2.62 -5.75 -3.99
CA ALA A 101 1.56 -6.65 -4.40
C ALA A 101 1.07 -6.37 -5.83
N SER A 102 0.63 -7.40 -6.50
CA SER A 102 -0.03 -7.29 -7.80
C SER A 102 -1.22 -6.31 -7.75
N SER A 103 -1.48 -5.61 -8.84
CA SER A 103 -2.65 -4.73 -8.97
C SER A 103 -3.97 -5.48 -8.73
N ALA A 104 -4.04 -6.76 -9.08
CA ALA A 104 -5.20 -7.62 -8.87
C ALA A 104 -5.29 -8.24 -7.46
N ALA A 105 -4.31 -8.00 -6.58
CA ALA A 105 -4.33 -8.56 -5.23
C ALA A 105 -5.46 -7.96 -4.40
N VAL A 106 -6.22 -8.82 -3.72
CA VAL A 106 -7.24 -8.43 -2.75
C VAL A 106 -6.59 -8.34 -1.37
N ILE A 107 -6.60 -7.15 -0.78
CA ILE A 107 -6.03 -6.87 0.55
C ILE A 107 -7.15 -6.30 1.41
N ASP A 108 -8.08 -7.16 1.78
CA ASP A 108 -9.23 -6.81 2.59
C ASP A 108 -9.00 -7.10 4.08
N ASN A 109 -10.01 -6.84 4.89
CA ASN A 109 -10.00 -7.10 6.32
C ASN A 109 -9.82 -8.58 6.66
N LYS A 110 -10.31 -9.49 5.82
CA LYS A 110 -10.16 -10.94 6.02
C LYS A 110 -8.71 -11.35 5.81
N PHE A 111 -8.11 -10.86 4.72
CA PHE A 111 -6.69 -11.12 4.44
C PHE A 111 -5.79 -10.56 5.54
N ILE A 112 -5.96 -9.27 5.92
CA ILE A 112 -5.13 -8.66 6.95
C ILE A 112 -5.35 -9.34 8.30
N GLY A 113 -6.59 -9.68 8.66
CA GLY A 113 -6.89 -10.39 9.90
C GLY A 113 -6.23 -11.76 9.97
N TRP A 114 -6.36 -12.55 8.91
CA TRP A 114 -5.70 -13.84 8.79
C TRP A 114 -4.17 -13.72 8.84
N TYR A 115 -3.60 -12.81 8.05
CA TYR A 115 -2.16 -12.59 7.98
C TYR A 115 -1.59 -12.15 9.35
N ALA A 116 -2.24 -11.21 10.02
CA ALA A 116 -1.84 -10.73 11.33
C ALA A 116 -1.84 -11.84 12.38
N GLN A 117 -2.88 -12.68 12.38
CA GLN A 117 -3.00 -13.81 13.29
C GLN A 117 -1.91 -14.86 13.04
N GLN A 118 -1.68 -15.22 11.77
CA GLN A 118 -0.74 -16.30 11.42
C GLN A 118 0.73 -15.87 11.54
N THR A 119 1.06 -14.61 11.30
CA THR A 119 2.47 -14.20 11.13
C THR A 119 2.96 -13.17 12.14
N MET A 120 2.05 -12.42 12.78
CA MET A 120 2.40 -11.31 13.68
C MET A 120 2.02 -11.57 15.13
N ASN A 121 1.36 -12.70 15.41
CA ASN A 121 0.80 -13.03 16.72
C ASN A 121 -0.23 -11.98 17.23
N ILE A 122 -1.02 -11.42 16.31
CA ILE A 122 -2.11 -10.49 16.61
C ILE A 122 -3.41 -11.24 16.48
N GLU A 123 -4.04 -11.59 17.59
CA GLU A 123 -5.25 -12.44 17.59
C GLU A 123 -6.44 -11.77 16.92
N ASN A 124 -6.62 -10.45 17.12
CA ASN A 124 -7.72 -9.71 16.55
C ASN A 124 -7.27 -8.37 15.98
N ALA A 125 -7.02 -8.33 14.67
CA ALA A 125 -6.60 -7.13 13.96
C ALA A 125 -7.77 -6.18 13.60
N LEU A 126 -9.02 -6.65 13.62
CA LEU A 126 -10.17 -5.88 13.13
C LEU A 126 -10.44 -4.59 13.93
N PRO A 127 -10.39 -4.58 15.26
CA PRO A 127 -10.54 -3.33 16.03
C PRO A 127 -9.44 -2.32 15.70
N ILE A 128 -8.20 -2.79 15.53
CA ILE A 128 -7.05 -1.94 15.18
C ILE A 128 -7.25 -1.33 13.79
N LEU A 129 -7.65 -2.13 12.80
CA LEU A 129 -7.96 -1.64 11.45
C LEU A 129 -9.02 -0.54 11.49
N LYS A 130 -10.11 -0.73 12.25
CA LYS A 130 -11.15 0.30 12.40
C LYS A 130 -10.62 1.58 13.02
N LYS A 131 -9.76 1.49 14.05
CA LYS A 131 -9.14 2.68 14.67
C LYS A 131 -8.24 3.42 13.68
N LEU A 132 -7.44 2.70 12.88
CA LEU A 132 -6.60 3.27 11.84
C LEU A 132 -7.42 3.92 10.71
N GLU A 133 -8.56 3.33 10.33
CA GLU A 133 -9.50 3.94 9.37
C GLU A 133 -10.15 5.22 9.92
N MET A 134 -10.64 5.18 11.17
CA MET A 134 -11.22 6.35 11.83
C MET A 134 -10.23 7.50 11.97
N ALA A 135 -8.96 7.18 12.22
CA ALA A 135 -7.85 8.14 12.28
C ALA A 135 -7.38 8.58 10.90
N LYS A 136 -7.98 8.10 9.81
CA LYS A 136 -7.59 8.39 8.44
C LYS A 136 -6.10 8.10 8.17
N ILE A 137 -5.57 7.01 8.70
CA ILE A 137 -4.21 6.53 8.42
C ILE A 137 -4.26 5.53 7.27
N ILE A 138 -5.29 4.70 7.26
CA ILE A 138 -5.59 3.78 6.16
C ILE A 138 -7.01 4.01 5.66
N ARG A 139 -7.32 3.55 4.45
CA ARG A 139 -8.68 3.48 3.91
C ARG A 139 -8.85 2.24 3.04
N TYR A 140 -10.06 1.73 2.98
CA TYR A 140 -10.39 0.66 2.05
C TYR A 140 -10.83 1.22 0.70
N ALA A 141 -10.00 1.05 -0.32
CA ALA A 141 -10.29 1.44 -1.70
C ALA A 141 -11.12 0.34 -2.38
N LYS A 142 -12.45 0.51 -2.40
CA LYS A 142 -13.39 -0.48 -2.95
C LYS A 142 -13.09 -0.84 -4.41
N TYR A 143 -12.69 0.12 -5.22
CA TYR A 143 -12.37 -0.07 -6.64
C TYR A 143 -11.07 -0.86 -6.88
N LYS A 144 -10.14 -0.85 -5.89
CA LYS A 144 -8.90 -1.67 -5.90
C LYS A 144 -9.04 -2.95 -5.08
N SER A 145 -10.15 -3.13 -4.35
CA SER A 145 -10.39 -4.22 -3.38
C SER A 145 -9.26 -4.37 -2.37
N LYS A 146 -8.66 -3.25 -1.90
CA LYS A 146 -7.55 -3.28 -0.97
C LYS A 146 -7.50 -2.09 -0.03
N TYR A 147 -6.91 -2.33 1.15
CA TYR A 147 -6.47 -1.27 2.03
C TYR A 147 -5.29 -0.52 1.42
N ILE A 148 -5.35 0.80 1.47
CA ILE A 148 -4.28 1.70 1.07
C ILE A 148 -3.97 2.69 2.20
N LEU A 149 -2.76 3.23 2.20
CA LEU A 149 -2.40 4.31 3.09
C LEU A 149 -3.10 5.60 2.66
N PHE A 150 -3.49 6.42 3.62
CA PHE A 150 -4.17 7.68 3.35
C PHE A 150 -3.13 8.79 3.12
N GLU A 151 -3.10 9.34 1.92
CA GLU A 151 -2.09 10.33 1.50
C GLU A 151 -2.50 11.79 1.78
N GLY A 152 -3.50 12.00 2.61
CA GLY A 152 -3.79 13.35 3.15
C GLY A 152 -4.63 14.28 2.28
N THR A 153 -5.09 13.88 1.11
CA THR A 153 -6.06 14.64 0.32
C THR A 153 -7.49 14.20 0.68
N ASP A 154 -8.34 15.13 1.09
CA ASP A 154 -9.76 14.84 1.36
C ASP A 154 -10.55 14.46 0.10
N VAL A 155 -9.99 14.74 -1.07
CA VAL A 155 -10.59 14.43 -2.37
C VAL A 155 -10.01 13.13 -2.91
N ASP A 156 -10.81 12.08 -2.89
CA ASP A 156 -10.48 10.83 -3.57
C ASP A 156 -10.71 10.97 -5.08
N ILE A 157 -9.75 11.55 -5.77
CA ILE A 157 -9.80 11.75 -7.23
C ILE A 157 -9.98 10.41 -7.95
N GLU A 158 -9.31 9.36 -7.49
CA GLU A 158 -9.44 8.02 -8.10
C GLU A 158 -10.84 7.44 -7.87
N MET A 159 -11.42 7.63 -6.68
CA MET A 159 -12.82 7.26 -6.42
C MET A 159 -13.78 8.08 -7.28
N GLY A 160 -13.52 9.39 -7.40
CA GLY A 160 -14.30 10.27 -8.28
C GLY A 160 -14.26 9.79 -9.74
N LEU A 161 -13.09 9.48 -10.26
CA LEU A 161 -12.92 8.94 -11.61
C LEU A 161 -13.58 7.57 -11.78
N TYR A 162 -13.47 6.68 -10.78
CA TYR A 162 -14.12 5.38 -10.81
C TYR A 162 -15.65 5.52 -10.84
N ASN A 163 -16.23 6.37 -9.99
CA ASN A 163 -17.67 6.62 -9.98
C ASN A 163 -18.12 7.26 -11.29
N ALA A 164 -17.40 8.25 -11.81
CA ALA A 164 -17.67 8.85 -13.10
C ALA A 164 -17.63 7.83 -14.23
N ALA A 165 -16.65 6.90 -14.20
CA ALA A 165 -16.55 5.84 -15.20
C ALA A 165 -17.74 4.86 -15.15
N ILE A 166 -18.26 4.56 -13.92
CA ILE A 166 -19.48 3.74 -13.77
C ILE A 166 -20.71 4.48 -14.29
N GLU A 167 -20.84 5.76 -13.99
CA GLU A 167 -21.95 6.57 -14.52
C GLU A 167 -21.88 6.71 -16.03
N CYS A 168 -20.68 6.93 -16.60
CA CYS A 168 -20.49 6.95 -18.05
C CYS A 168 -20.84 5.61 -18.73
N LYS A 169 -20.52 4.48 -18.10
CA LYS A 169 -20.92 3.16 -18.63
C LYS A 169 -22.42 2.89 -18.57
N ARG A 170 -23.14 3.57 -17.69
CA ARG A 170 -24.62 3.49 -17.58
C ARG A 170 -25.34 4.38 -18.58
N SER A 171 -24.65 5.29 -19.25
CA SER A 171 -25.28 6.13 -20.25
C SER A 171 -25.05 5.52 -21.63
N ASP A 172 -26.01 4.73 -22.11
CA ASP A 172 -26.09 4.29 -23.52
C ASP A 172 -26.19 5.48 -24.49
N ASP A 173 -26.37 6.68 -23.97
CA ASP A 173 -26.50 7.95 -24.67
C ASP A 173 -25.23 8.82 -24.72
N PHE A 174 -24.03 8.24 -24.57
CA PHE A 174 -22.80 9.05 -24.58
C PHE A 174 -22.63 9.83 -25.90
N ILE A 175 -22.97 9.18 -27.01
CA ILE A 175 -22.91 9.80 -28.36
C ILE A 175 -23.95 10.92 -28.50
N ASP A 176 -25.15 10.72 -27.93
CA ASP A 176 -26.20 11.73 -28.00
C ASP A 176 -25.92 12.92 -27.08
N LYS A 177 -25.32 12.68 -25.90
CA LYS A 177 -24.82 13.75 -25.01
C LYS A 177 -23.68 14.54 -25.66
N LEU A 178 -22.75 13.86 -26.34
CA LEU A 178 -21.71 14.53 -27.13
C LEU A 178 -22.32 15.39 -28.23
N ARG A 179 -23.30 14.88 -28.97
CA ARG A 179 -24.00 15.64 -30.02
C ARG A 179 -24.75 16.85 -29.50
N GLN A 180 -25.33 16.76 -28.30
CA GLN A 180 -26.00 17.88 -27.64
C GLN A 180 -25.04 18.93 -27.09
N SER A 181 -23.84 18.50 -26.65
CA SER A 181 -22.85 19.39 -26.03
C SER A 181 -21.90 20.04 -27.03
N PHE A 182 -21.74 19.46 -28.22
CA PHE A 182 -20.84 19.95 -29.25
C PHE A 182 -21.53 20.01 -30.60
N ASP A 183 -21.45 21.17 -31.25
CA ASP A 183 -21.90 21.38 -32.63
C ASP A 183 -20.81 20.87 -33.59
N PHE A 184 -20.86 19.58 -33.93
CA PHE A 184 -19.90 18.98 -34.87
C PHE A 184 -20.24 19.42 -36.31
N LYS A 185 -19.49 20.38 -36.82
CA LYS A 185 -19.56 20.70 -38.25
C LYS A 185 -19.01 19.55 -39.10
N VAL A 186 -19.85 18.98 -39.91
CA VAL A 186 -19.43 17.96 -40.85
C VAL A 186 -18.53 18.61 -41.91
N SER A 187 -17.23 18.30 -41.89
CA SER A 187 -16.34 18.65 -42.99
C SER A 187 -16.33 17.51 -44.02
N VAL A 188 -16.87 17.77 -45.23
CA VAL A 188 -16.78 16.85 -46.34
C VAL A 188 -15.41 17.02 -46.98
N ALA A 189 -14.53 16.03 -46.84
CA ALA A 189 -13.30 15.97 -47.62
C ALA A 189 -13.64 15.47 -49.01
N ASN A 190 -13.56 16.34 -50.00
CA ASN A 190 -13.60 15.92 -51.42
C ASN A 190 -12.27 15.24 -51.72
N ALA A 191 -12.29 13.93 -51.94
CA ALA A 191 -11.16 13.20 -52.52
C ALA A 191 -11.14 13.53 -54.03
N HIS A 192 -10.04 14.09 -54.48
CA HIS A 192 -9.68 14.23 -55.88
C HIS A 192 -8.89 12.99 -56.29
#